data_4d0c9cf5782e01347c4d632baad377ce
#
_entry.id   4d0c9cf5782e01347c4d632baad377ce
#
_cell.length_a   1.000
_cell.length_b   1.000
_cell.length_c   1.000
_cell.angle_alpha   90.00
_cell.angle_beta   90.00
_cell.angle_gamma   90.00
#
_symmetry.space_group_name_H-M   'P 1'
#
loop_
_entity.id
_entity.type
_entity.pdbx_description
1 polymer ?
#
loop_
_entity_poly.entity_id
_entity_poly.type
_entity_poly.pdbx_seq_one_letter_code
_entity_poly.pdbx_strand_id
1 'polypeptide(L)'
;MAANEKQMAFAKKVYQAAMGGDIHPLFVTAQAVLETGWGAHTIGENNIFGITKGSWEGPVDMVETTEYFVHDRKTFSPPDKILRRLKLTSGRWQYRVIRAFRHYESLEECLADHTSIFKKPMYDDAWPYKDNPLMFALKITDGHKAKYATSPDYYKSLRNLIITLSAKETWLAKKDEDNRE
;
A
#
# COMPACT_ATOMS: atom_id res chain seq x y z
N MET A 1 5.82 4.34 -20.34
CA MET A 1 7.29 4.43 -20.12
C MET A 1 7.72 3.20 -19.34
N ALA A 2 8.88 2.62 -19.69
CA ALA A 2 9.46 1.53 -18.90
C ALA A 2 9.95 2.10 -17.55
N ALA A 3 9.86 1.28 -16.48
CA ALA A 3 10.41 1.64 -15.18
C ALA A 3 11.93 1.81 -15.26
N ASN A 4 12.47 2.82 -14.59
CA ASN A 4 13.90 3.06 -14.52
C ASN A 4 14.58 2.14 -13.48
N GLU A 5 15.90 2.15 -13.41
CA GLU A 5 16.69 1.28 -12.51
C GLU A 5 16.31 1.46 -11.02
N LYS A 6 16.14 2.70 -10.55
CA LYS A 6 15.75 2.97 -9.16
C LYS A 6 14.36 2.41 -8.84
N GLN A 7 13.41 2.56 -9.76
CA GLN A 7 12.07 2.02 -9.65
C GLN A 7 12.07 0.49 -9.60
N MET A 8 12.87 -0.13 -10.45
CA MET A 8 13.02 -1.58 -10.47
C MET A 8 13.75 -2.11 -9.22
N ALA A 9 14.75 -1.39 -8.70
CA ALA A 9 15.41 -1.73 -7.45
C ALA A 9 14.43 -1.71 -6.25
N PHE A 10 13.55 -0.71 -6.19
CA PHE A 10 12.47 -0.69 -5.19
C PHE A 10 11.56 -1.91 -5.31
N ALA A 11 11.07 -2.20 -6.52
CA ALA A 11 10.21 -3.36 -6.75
C ALA A 11 10.91 -4.68 -6.36
N LYS A 12 12.21 -4.83 -6.66
CA LYS A 12 13.01 -6.00 -6.30
C LYS A 12 13.14 -6.14 -4.78
N LYS A 13 13.45 -5.04 -4.07
CA LYS A 13 13.55 -5.02 -2.60
C LYS A 13 12.23 -5.50 -1.96
N VAL A 14 11.09 -4.97 -2.42
CA VAL A 14 9.77 -5.37 -1.89
C VAL A 14 9.47 -6.83 -2.22
N TYR A 15 9.73 -7.27 -3.46
CA TYR A 15 9.48 -8.65 -3.87
C TYR A 15 10.25 -9.63 -3.00
N GLN A 16 11.54 -9.38 -2.78
CA GLN A 16 12.41 -10.24 -1.97
C GLN A 16 11.98 -10.29 -0.51
N ALA A 17 11.61 -9.15 0.07
CA ALA A 17 11.08 -9.09 1.43
C ALA A 17 9.71 -9.80 1.56
N ALA A 18 8.91 -9.84 0.50
CA ALA A 18 7.62 -10.53 0.49
C ALA A 18 7.73 -12.04 0.22
N MET A 19 8.92 -12.53 -0.21
CA MET A 19 9.13 -13.97 -0.44
C MET A 19 9.00 -14.76 0.87
N GLY A 20 8.22 -15.83 0.83
CA GLY A 20 7.92 -16.65 2.00
C GLY A 20 6.78 -16.11 2.89
N GLY A 21 6.19 -14.97 2.53
CA GLY A 21 4.96 -14.48 3.16
C GLY A 21 3.71 -15.26 2.72
N ASP A 22 2.57 -14.95 3.36
CA ASP A 22 1.29 -15.64 3.09
C ASP A 22 0.64 -15.25 1.76
N ILE A 23 0.97 -14.08 1.22
CA ILE A 23 0.39 -13.54 -0.02
C ILE A 23 1.45 -13.54 -1.11
N HIS A 24 1.07 -13.89 -2.34
CA HIS A 24 2.00 -13.96 -3.47
C HIS A 24 2.83 -12.67 -3.63
N PRO A 25 4.17 -12.74 -3.71
CA PRO A 25 5.07 -11.58 -3.74
C PRO A 25 4.76 -10.59 -4.88
N LEU A 26 4.33 -11.07 -6.05
CA LEU A 26 3.92 -10.18 -7.16
C LEU A 26 2.76 -9.26 -6.79
N PHE A 27 1.75 -9.76 -6.07
CA PHE A 27 0.65 -8.93 -5.62
C PHE A 27 1.14 -7.84 -4.67
N VAL A 28 1.90 -8.23 -3.63
CA VAL A 28 2.44 -7.32 -2.62
C VAL A 28 3.30 -6.24 -3.27
N THR A 29 4.18 -6.64 -4.19
CA THR A 29 5.06 -5.71 -4.93
C THR A 29 4.27 -4.76 -5.81
N ALA A 30 3.30 -5.26 -6.58
CA ALA A 30 2.49 -4.43 -7.46
C ALA A 30 1.68 -3.39 -6.66
N GLN A 31 1.15 -3.78 -5.51
CA GLN A 31 0.43 -2.87 -4.64
C GLN A 31 1.37 -1.82 -4.03
N ALA A 32 2.53 -2.21 -3.52
CA ALA A 32 3.53 -1.27 -3.01
C ALA A 32 3.99 -0.27 -4.08
N VAL A 33 4.22 -0.73 -5.31
CA VAL A 33 4.55 0.12 -6.45
C VAL A 33 3.43 1.12 -6.74
N LEU A 34 2.17 0.67 -6.70
CA LEU A 34 1.00 1.52 -6.95
C LEU A 34 0.85 2.59 -5.87
N GLU A 35 0.90 2.20 -4.59
CA GLU A 35 0.69 3.10 -3.45
C GLU A 35 1.81 4.14 -3.30
N THR A 36 3.06 3.75 -3.61
CA THR A 36 4.22 4.64 -3.43
C THR A 36 4.64 5.38 -4.71
N GLY A 37 4.00 5.11 -5.85
CA GLY A 37 4.52 5.61 -7.12
C GLY A 37 5.94 5.11 -7.40
N TRP A 38 6.17 3.80 -7.31
CA TRP A 38 7.49 3.18 -7.49
C TRP A 38 8.51 3.56 -6.40
N GLY A 39 8.09 3.70 -5.17
CA GLY A 39 8.96 4.05 -4.05
C GLY A 39 9.29 5.54 -3.93
N ALA A 40 8.63 6.40 -4.72
CA ALA A 40 8.85 7.84 -4.67
C ALA A 40 8.22 8.50 -3.42
N HIS A 41 7.17 7.90 -2.89
CA HIS A 41 6.38 8.44 -1.77
C HIS A 41 6.12 7.34 -0.73
N THR A 42 6.91 7.34 0.34
CA THR A 42 6.72 6.47 1.50
C THR A 42 6.41 7.31 2.74
N ILE A 43 5.77 6.73 3.72
CA ILE A 43 5.65 7.34 5.05
C ILE A 43 6.80 6.80 5.90
N GLY A 44 7.67 7.71 6.37
CA GLY A 44 8.92 7.29 6.98
C GLY A 44 9.76 6.43 6.01
N GLU A 45 10.52 5.49 6.55
CA GLU A 45 11.38 4.62 5.73
C GLU A 45 10.65 3.36 5.24
N ASN A 46 9.76 2.78 6.07
CA ASN A 46 9.25 1.43 5.86
C ASN A 46 7.72 1.34 5.67
N ASN A 47 6.94 2.38 5.95
CA ASN A 47 5.49 2.34 5.72
C ASN A 47 5.17 2.63 4.26
N ILE A 48 5.29 1.60 3.43
CA ILE A 48 5.11 1.68 1.96
C ILE A 48 3.64 1.57 1.52
N PHE A 49 2.71 1.34 2.43
CA PHE A 49 1.28 1.27 2.14
C PHE A 49 0.48 2.42 2.74
N GLY A 50 1.13 3.39 3.39
CA GLY A 50 0.45 4.50 4.02
C GLY A 50 -0.54 4.07 5.10
N ILE A 51 -0.22 3.02 5.86
CA ILE A 51 -1.10 2.48 6.89
C ILE A 51 -1.18 3.47 8.06
N THR A 52 -2.38 3.98 8.30
CA THR A 52 -2.65 4.91 9.40
C THR A 52 -2.69 4.18 10.74
N LYS A 53 -2.51 4.94 11.83
CA LYS A 53 -2.46 4.41 13.19
C LYS A 53 -3.61 3.46 13.51
N GLY A 54 -4.87 3.86 13.28
CA GLY A 54 -6.01 3.06 13.71
C GLY A 54 -5.89 2.63 15.18
N SER A 55 -6.03 1.32 15.44
CA SER A 55 -5.84 0.71 16.77
C SER A 55 -4.39 0.35 17.11
N TRP A 56 -3.42 0.77 16.30
CA TRP A 56 -2.00 0.52 16.56
C TRP A 56 -1.53 1.21 17.83
N GLU A 57 -0.82 0.48 18.71
CA GLU A 57 -0.28 0.97 19.98
C GLU A 57 1.24 1.24 19.92
N GLY A 58 1.89 0.82 18.84
CA GLY A 58 3.32 1.04 18.59
C GLY A 58 3.65 2.48 18.19
N PRO A 59 4.91 2.75 17.84
CA PRO A 59 5.39 4.06 17.39
C PRO A 59 4.63 4.56 16.16
N VAL A 60 4.58 5.90 15.99
CA VAL A 60 3.89 6.53 14.85
C VAL A 60 4.71 7.66 14.27
N ASP A 61 4.63 7.81 12.95
CA ASP A 61 5.10 8.97 12.22
C ASP A 61 3.95 9.97 12.04
N MET A 62 4.16 11.21 12.51
CA MET A 62 3.18 12.29 12.37
C MET A 62 3.46 13.06 11.08
N VAL A 63 2.60 12.89 10.06
CA VAL A 63 2.83 13.44 8.73
C VAL A 63 1.70 14.39 8.32
N GLU A 64 2.07 15.54 7.78
CA GLU A 64 1.09 16.46 7.19
C GLU A 64 0.62 15.93 5.84
N THR A 65 -0.69 15.76 5.70
CA THR A 65 -1.35 15.29 4.46
C THR A 65 -2.44 16.27 4.02
N THR A 66 -2.82 16.15 2.74
CA THR A 66 -3.99 16.83 2.20
C THR A 66 -5.04 15.80 1.83
N GLU A 67 -6.18 15.89 2.48
CA GLU A 67 -7.31 14.97 2.30
C GLU A 67 -8.48 15.67 1.59
N TYR A 68 -9.25 14.91 0.79
CA TYR A 68 -10.40 15.44 0.08
C TYR A 68 -11.66 14.62 0.36
N PHE A 69 -12.72 15.30 0.79
CA PHE A 69 -14.00 14.67 1.13
C PHE A 69 -15.16 15.30 0.35
N VAL A 70 -16.17 14.50 0.03
CA VAL A 70 -17.44 14.97 -0.55
C VAL A 70 -18.24 15.74 0.50
N HIS A 71 -18.23 15.23 1.75
CA HIS A 71 -18.94 15.85 2.88
C HIS A 71 -17.95 16.45 3.88
N ASP A 72 -18.42 17.44 4.64
CA ASP A 72 -17.62 18.03 5.73
C ASP A 72 -17.36 16.98 6.82
N ARG A 73 -16.08 16.61 6.99
CA ARG A 73 -15.63 15.71 8.05
C ARG A 73 -15.17 16.54 9.23
N LYS A 74 -16.00 16.64 10.26
CA LYS A 74 -15.74 17.53 11.39
C LYS A 74 -14.63 17.06 12.33
N THR A 75 -14.35 15.76 12.37
CA THR A 75 -13.42 15.16 13.32
C THR A 75 -12.49 14.15 12.66
N PHE A 76 -11.27 14.08 13.19
CA PHE A 76 -10.32 13.00 13.01
C PHE A 76 -10.02 12.40 14.38
N SER A 77 -9.74 11.09 14.42
CA SER A 77 -9.42 10.42 15.69
C SER A 77 -8.04 10.85 16.18
N PRO A 78 -7.87 11.10 17.49
CA PRO A 78 -6.55 11.39 18.03
C PRO A 78 -5.54 10.28 17.71
N PRO A 79 -4.26 10.64 17.47
CA PRO A 79 -3.63 11.96 17.65
C PRO A 79 -3.70 12.87 16.42
N ASP A 80 -4.48 12.53 15.37
CA ASP A 80 -4.63 13.34 14.16
C ASP A 80 -5.12 14.76 14.49
N LYS A 81 -4.64 15.77 13.76
CA LYS A 81 -4.99 17.17 13.98
C LYS A 81 -5.33 17.88 12.68
N ILE A 82 -6.50 18.53 12.63
CA ILE A 82 -6.86 19.39 11.50
C ILE A 82 -6.09 20.71 11.63
N LEU A 83 -5.29 21.05 10.62
CA LEU A 83 -4.59 22.32 10.52
C LEU A 83 -5.43 23.37 9.78
N ARG A 84 -6.07 22.95 8.69
CA ARG A 84 -6.91 23.82 7.87
C ARG A 84 -7.99 23.00 7.17
N ARG A 85 -9.16 23.61 6.97
CA ARG A 85 -10.18 23.07 6.07
C ARG A 85 -10.72 24.18 5.15
N LEU A 86 -11.04 23.81 3.94
CA LEU A 86 -11.55 24.71 2.93
C LEU A 86 -12.58 23.99 2.05
N LYS A 87 -13.72 24.64 1.82
CA LYS A 87 -14.68 24.18 0.81
C LYS A 87 -14.24 24.68 -0.56
N LEU A 88 -14.02 23.79 -1.49
CA LEU A 88 -13.60 24.11 -2.84
C LEU A 88 -14.81 24.52 -3.71
N THR A 89 -14.56 25.21 -4.81
CA THR A 89 -15.59 25.57 -5.81
C THR A 89 -16.26 24.34 -6.43
N SER A 90 -15.56 23.19 -6.46
CA SER A 90 -16.12 21.88 -6.85
C SER A 90 -17.14 21.29 -5.87
N GLY A 91 -17.39 21.96 -4.74
CA GLY A 91 -18.24 21.45 -3.66
C GLY A 91 -17.54 20.47 -2.70
N ARG A 92 -16.36 19.98 -3.03
CA ARG A 92 -15.56 19.11 -2.14
C ARG A 92 -14.91 19.92 -1.04
N TRP A 93 -14.57 19.21 0.05
CA TRP A 93 -13.81 19.76 1.15
C TRP A 93 -12.34 19.31 1.06
N GLN A 94 -11.42 20.25 1.19
CA GLN A 94 -10.00 20.02 1.33
C GLN A 94 -9.58 20.24 2.78
N TYR A 95 -8.83 19.30 3.32
CA TYR A 95 -8.28 19.36 4.66
C TYR A 95 -6.76 19.22 4.62
N ARG A 96 -6.06 20.13 5.31
CA ARG A 96 -4.67 19.89 5.72
C ARG A 96 -4.71 19.31 7.13
N VAL A 97 -4.14 18.13 7.29
CA VAL A 97 -4.23 17.34 8.53
C VAL A 97 -2.84 16.82 8.87
N ILE A 98 -2.45 16.89 10.14
CA ILE A 98 -1.36 16.03 10.63
C ILE A 98 -1.99 14.70 10.96
N ARG A 99 -1.55 13.62 10.31
CA ARG A 99 -2.03 12.26 10.52
C ARG A 99 -0.97 11.37 11.11
N ALA A 100 -1.40 10.48 11.99
CA ALA A 100 -0.55 9.44 12.54
C ALA A 100 -0.56 8.21 11.64
N PHE A 101 0.60 7.84 11.17
CA PHE A 101 0.85 6.61 10.42
C PHE A 101 1.66 5.65 11.29
N ARG A 102 1.49 4.34 11.06
CA ARG A 102 2.29 3.33 11.77
C ARG A 102 3.75 3.48 11.40
N HIS A 103 4.62 3.50 12.40
CA HIS A 103 6.05 3.42 12.20
C HIS A 103 6.49 1.96 12.25
N TYR A 104 7.34 1.53 11.32
CA TYR A 104 7.89 0.18 11.25
C TYR A 104 9.41 0.23 11.24
N GLU A 105 10.03 -0.60 12.08
CA GLU A 105 11.48 -0.73 12.16
C GLU A 105 12.09 -1.42 10.92
N SER A 106 11.28 -2.22 10.22
CA SER A 106 11.71 -2.92 9.01
C SER A 106 10.61 -2.99 7.95
N LEU A 107 11.01 -3.27 6.72
CA LEU A 107 10.07 -3.52 5.63
C LEU A 107 9.25 -4.79 5.89
N GLU A 108 9.87 -5.83 6.45
CA GLU A 108 9.22 -7.09 6.80
C GLU A 108 8.10 -6.90 7.82
N GLU A 109 8.30 -6.03 8.81
CA GLU A 109 7.25 -5.68 9.78
C GLU A 109 6.05 -5.02 9.08
N CYS A 110 6.32 -4.06 8.19
CA CYS A 110 5.28 -3.43 7.38
C CYS A 110 4.51 -4.45 6.54
N LEU A 111 5.21 -5.40 5.90
CA LEU A 111 4.60 -6.44 5.08
C LEU A 111 3.76 -7.42 5.90
N ALA A 112 4.21 -7.77 7.11
CA ALA A 112 3.46 -8.63 8.03
C ALA A 112 2.16 -7.96 8.47
N ASP A 113 2.23 -6.68 8.83
CA ASP A 113 1.06 -5.91 9.22
C ASP A 113 0.08 -5.70 8.06
N HIS A 114 0.58 -5.39 6.87
CA HIS A 114 -0.21 -5.31 5.64
C HIS A 114 -0.95 -6.63 5.35
N THR A 115 -0.25 -7.76 5.47
CA THR A 115 -0.86 -9.09 5.34
C THR A 115 -1.99 -9.31 6.35
N SER A 116 -1.83 -8.81 7.59
CA SER A 116 -2.84 -8.93 8.65
C SER A 116 -4.17 -8.24 8.29
N ILE A 117 -4.12 -7.20 7.47
CA ILE A 117 -5.32 -6.51 6.98
C ILE A 117 -6.19 -7.45 6.17
N PHE A 118 -5.59 -8.28 5.31
CA PHE A 118 -6.31 -9.21 4.45
C PHE A 118 -6.77 -10.49 5.16
N LYS A 119 -6.29 -10.74 6.38
CA LYS A 119 -6.80 -11.83 7.25
C LYS A 119 -8.09 -11.44 7.98
N LYS A 120 -8.57 -10.20 7.85
CA LYS A 120 -9.83 -9.76 8.46
C LYS A 120 -11.04 -10.36 7.73
N PRO A 121 -12.14 -10.65 8.44
CA PRO A 121 -13.34 -11.28 7.87
C PRO A 121 -13.93 -10.58 6.64
N MET A 122 -13.66 -9.29 6.48
CA MET A 122 -14.10 -8.54 5.30
C MET A 122 -13.43 -8.98 3.99
N TYR A 123 -12.30 -9.69 4.06
CA TYR A 123 -11.54 -10.20 2.91
C TYR A 123 -11.55 -11.74 2.81
N ASP A 124 -12.41 -12.44 3.56
CA ASP A 124 -12.50 -13.91 3.54
C ASP A 124 -12.68 -14.47 2.12
N ASP A 125 -13.42 -13.75 1.27
CA ASP A 125 -13.67 -14.15 -0.12
C ASP A 125 -12.40 -14.04 -1.01
N ALA A 126 -11.42 -13.24 -0.59
CA ALA A 126 -10.16 -13.09 -1.31
C ALA A 126 -9.09 -14.08 -0.84
N TRP A 127 -9.10 -14.42 0.44
CA TRP A 127 -8.04 -15.22 1.08
C TRP A 127 -7.72 -16.56 0.40
N PRO A 128 -8.71 -17.34 -0.12
CA PRO A 128 -8.44 -18.57 -0.89
C PRO A 128 -7.59 -18.38 -2.15
N TYR A 129 -7.49 -17.14 -2.63
CA TYR A 129 -6.73 -16.78 -3.84
C TYR A 129 -5.38 -16.12 -3.55
N LYS A 130 -4.91 -16.14 -2.30
CA LYS A 130 -3.68 -15.46 -1.87
C LYS A 130 -2.42 -15.82 -2.67
N ASP A 131 -2.39 -17.03 -3.25
CA ASP A 131 -1.30 -17.53 -4.08
C ASP A 131 -1.49 -17.22 -5.58
N ASN A 132 -2.60 -16.59 -5.95
CA ASN A 132 -2.86 -16.13 -7.32
C ASN A 132 -2.97 -14.60 -7.35
N PRO A 133 -1.92 -13.87 -7.76
CA PRO A 133 -1.87 -12.42 -7.62
C PRO A 133 -2.98 -11.68 -8.36
N LEU A 134 -3.42 -12.17 -9.52
CA LEU A 134 -4.48 -11.55 -10.31
C LEU A 134 -5.87 -11.77 -9.70
N MET A 135 -6.14 -13.00 -9.24
CA MET A 135 -7.42 -13.32 -8.60
C MET A 135 -7.53 -12.66 -7.24
N PHE A 136 -6.46 -12.62 -6.46
CA PHE A 136 -6.44 -11.92 -5.18
C PHE A 136 -6.70 -10.42 -5.37
N ALA A 137 -6.03 -9.78 -6.32
CA ALA A 137 -6.26 -8.38 -6.69
C ALA A 137 -7.73 -8.12 -7.09
N LEU A 138 -8.33 -9.00 -7.88
CA LEU A 138 -9.74 -8.91 -8.25
C LEU A 138 -10.65 -9.00 -7.02
N LYS A 139 -10.44 -9.99 -6.17
CA LYS A 139 -11.31 -10.27 -5.03
C LYS A 139 -11.28 -9.20 -3.95
N ILE A 140 -10.14 -8.56 -3.70
CA ILE A 140 -10.06 -7.44 -2.74
C ILE A 140 -10.71 -6.15 -3.27
N THR A 141 -10.87 -6.03 -4.59
CA THR A 141 -11.43 -4.82 -5.23
C THR A 141 -12.90 -4.97 -5.60
N ASP A 142 -13.37 -6.19 -5.83
CA ASP A 142 -14.76 -6.51 -6.19
C ASP A 142 -15.47 -7.34 -5.12
N GLY A 143 -14.95 -7.35 -3.90
CA GLY A 143 -15.52 -8.09 -2.78
C GLY A 143 -16.92 -7.59 -2.37
N HIS A 144 -17.81 -8.51 -2.00
CA HIS A 144 -19.15 -8.17 -1.53
C HIS A 144 -19.15 -7.50 -0.15
N LYS A 145 -18.19 -7.84 0.73
CA LYS A 145 -18.14 -7.36 2.11
C LYS A 145 -17.39 -6.04 2.26
N ALA A 146 -16.29 -5.88 1.50
CA ALA A 146 -15.50 -4.65 1.50
C ALA A 146 -14.72 -4.52 0.20
N LYS A 147 -14.41 -3.26 -0.15
CA LYS A 147 -13.50 -2.92 -1.24
C LYS A 147 -12.27 -2.27 -0.65
N TYR A 148 -11.10 -2.77 -1.04
CA TYR A 148 -9.83 -2.20 -0.60
C TYR A 148 -9.67 -0.73 -1.01
N ALA A 149 -10.11 -0.39 -2.22
CA ALA A 149 -10.05 0.97 -2.74
C ALA A 149 -11.39 1.42 -3.35
N THR A 150 -11.65 2.72 -3.28
CA THR A 150 -12.87 3.34 -3.83
C THR A 150 -12.72 3.74 -5.30
N SER A 151 -11.50 3.80 -5.83
CA SER A 151 -11.24 4.15 -7.22
C SER A 151 -11.67 3.02 -8.16
N PRO A 152 -12.49 3.30 -9.18
CA PRO A 152 -12.92 2.28 -10.15
C PRO A 152 -11.76 1.72 -10.98
N ASP A 153 -10.69 2.48 -11.14
CA ASP A 153 -9.50 2.08 -11.93
C ASP A 153 -8.45 1.34 -11.10
N TYR A 154 -8.66 1.16 -9.78
CA TYR A 154 -7.66 0.56 -8.90
C TYR A 154 -7.28 -0.85 -9.35
N TYR A 155 -8.27 -1.73 -9.58
CA TYR A 155 -8.01 -3.08 -10.07
C TYR A 155 -7.26 -3.09 -11.41
N LYS A 156 -7.67 -2.24 -12.35
CA LYS A 156 -7.03 -2.15 -13.68
C LYS A 156 -5.55 -1.76 -13.54
N SER A 157 -5.25 -0.78 -12.69
CA SER A 157 -3.88 -0.34 -12.43
C SER A 157 -3.05 -1.44 -11.78
N LEU A 158 -3.58 -2.07 -10.74
CA LEU A 158 -2.93 -3.17 -10.02
C LEU A 158 -2.68 -4.37 -10.92
N ARG A 159 -3.69 -4.79 -11.71
CA ARG A 159 -3.57 -5.87 -12.69
C ARG A 159 -2.46 -5.60 -13.71
N ASN A 160 -2.39 -4.39 -14.26
CA ASN A 160 -1.36 -4.03 -15.24
C ASN A 160 0.04 -4.08 -14.63
N LEU A 161 0.21 -3.66 -13.38
CA LEU A 161 1.47 -3.77 -12.66
C LEU A 161 1.86 -5.22 -12.41
N ILE A 162 0.92 -6.07 -11.96
CA ILE A 162 1.17 -7.50 -11.78
C ILE A 162 1.67 -8.13 -13.08
N ILE A 163 1.01 -7.88 -14.21
CA ILE A 163 1.42 -8.40 -15.52
C ILE A 163 2.81 -7.88 -15.91
N THR A 164 3.07 -6.59 -15.71
CA THR A 164 4.37 -5.98 -16.03
C THR A 164 5.50 -6.58 -15.21
N LEU A 165 5.27 -6.78 -13.91
CA LEU A 165 6.26 -7.33 -12.98
C LEU A 165 6.46 -8.83 -13.19
N SER A 166 5.41 -9.59 -13.55
CA SER A 166 5.52 -11.03 -13.81
C SER A 166 6.49 -11.35 -14.93
N ALA A 167 6.57 -10.51 -15.95
CA ALA A 167 7.55 -10.64 -17.04
C ALA A 167 9.02 -10.50 -16.55
N LYS A 168 9.24 -10.04 -15.34
CA LYS A 168 10.55 -9.85 -14.71
C LYS A 168 10.72 -10.65 -13.41
N GLU A 169 9.81 -11.57 -13.12
CA GLU A 169 9.75 -12.27 -11.84
C GLU A 169 11.04 -13.02 -11.51
N THR A 170 11.64 -13.70 -12.49
CA THR A 170 12.93 -14.38 -12.29
C THR A 170 14.03 -13.41 -11.84
N TRP A 171 14.04 -12.19 -12.37
CA TRP A 171 15.00 -11.17 -11.95
C TRP A 171 14.67 -10.60 -10.59
N LEU A 172 13.37 -10.39 -10.28
CA LEU A 172 12.92 -9.91 -8.97
C LEU A 172 13.28 -10.89 -7.85
N ALA A 173 13.14 -12.20 -8.11
CA ALA A 173 13.44 -13.25 -7.15
C ALA A 173 14.94 -13.50 -6.96
N LYS A 174 15.78 -13.14 -7.93
CA LYS A 174 17.23 -13.36 -7.86
C LYS A 174 17.83 -12.46 -6.77
N LYS A 175 18.41 -13.07 -5.73
CA LYS A 175 19.21 -12.35 -4.73
C LYS A 175 20.39 -11.68 -5.43
N ASP A 176 20.74 -10.46 -5.00
CA ASP A 176 21.99 -9.85 -5.43
C ASP A 176 23.10 -10.72 -4.88
N GLU A 177 24.00 -11.19 -5.75
CA GLU A 177 25.21 -11.84 -5.30
C GLU A 177 25.97 -10.81 -4.47
N ASP A 178 26.16 -11.14 -3.21
CA ASP A 178 26.83 -10.31 -2.23
C ASP A 178 28.12 -9.78 -2.87
N ASN A 179 28.24 -8.45 -3.01
CA ASN A 179 29.53 -7.81 -3.31
C ASN A 179 30.42 -8.01 -2.08
N ARG A 180 30.92 -9.23 -1.90
CA ARG A 180 32.03 -9.51 -0.98
C ARG A 180 33.32 -9.31 -1.75
N GLU A 181 33.80 -8.11 -1.77
CA GLU A 181 35.22 -7.82 -1.85
C GLU A 181 35.63 -6.84 -0.73
#